data_f7d818e8b702205fa343987f3d215c98
#
_entry.id   f7d818e8b702205fa343987f3d215c98
#
_cell.length_a   1.000
_cell.length_b   1.000
_cell.length_c   1.000
_cell.angle_alpha   90.00
_cell.angle_beta   90.00
_cell.angle_gamma   90.00
#
_symmetry.space_group_name_H-M   'P 1'
#
loop_
_entity.id
_entity.type
_entity.pdbx_description
1 polymer ?
#
loop_
_entity_poly.entity_id
_entity_poly.type
_entity_poly.pdbx_seq_one_letter_code
_entity_poly.pdbx_strand_id
1 'polypeptide(L)'
;YLTELGSDEVVFESQTLDFVYETEYVMSLRDVSGAIQEGLVVDTILNSSTVTALTDVEADSQYRIYNSTNLDAELSVTFGGNTDEEDVSFTLAAGELSEFSAIRYGDYRVTVTDPSGAVTALSNKLITLNQGESKAVLIYNTNNVLGAATFVESGLPQAYDKTVNFINLVSDFDDVDFYLVRNDETIDTAEYDVQNLEFAESTSEVLPSDYYEVIAVYEDDNEEQVLLDRTALFGFTEEENYIVTVEPADTPTGYEISVLY
;
A
#
# COMPACT_ATOMS: atom_id res chain seq x y z
N TYR A 1 -16.98 -11.03 -22.84
CA TYR A 1 -15.66 -11.34 -23.43
C TYR A 1 -15.18 -10.21 -24.31
N LEU A 2 -13.90 -9.92 -24.25
CA LEU A 2 -13.19 -9.12 -25.25
C LEU A 2 -12.23 -10.05 -26.00
N THR A 3 -12.12 -9.87 -27.28
CA THR A 3 -11.21 -10.65 -28.15
C THR A 3 -10.27 -9.70 -28.88
N GLU A 4 -9.10 -10.20 -29.24
CA GLU A 4 -8.18 -9.47 -30.09
C GLU A 4 -8.80 -9.26 -31.49
N LEU A 5 -8.56 -8.09 -32.09
CA LEU A 5 -9.10 -7.75 -33.41
C LEU A 5 -8.64 -8.75 -34.50
N GLY A 6 -9.60 -9.47 -35.07
CA GLY A 6 -9.34 -10.46 -36.13
C GLY A 6 -8.96 -11.83 -35.61
N SER A 7 -9.11 -12.09 -34.32
CA SER A 7 -8.88 -13.35 -33.65
C SER A 7 -10.11 -13.75 -32.83
N ASP A 8 -10.26 -15.04 -32.53
CA ASP A 8 -11.22 -15.55 -31.54
C ASP A 8 -10.55 -15.71 -30.16
N GLU A 9 -9.32 -15.24 -30.00
CA GLU A 9 -8.59 -15.29 -28.73
C GLU A 9 -9.22 -14.30 -27.72
N VAL A 10 -9.63 -14.84 -26.58
CA VAL A 10 -10.21 -14.04 -25.49
C VAL A 10 -9.06 -13.37 -24.72
N VAL A 11 -9.05 -12.05 -24.68
CA VAL A 11 -8.07 -11.24 -23.94
C VAL A 11 -8.62 -10.71 -22.62
N PHE A 12 -9.94 -10.83 -22.42
CA PHE A 12 -10.59 -10.47 -21.17
C PHE A 12 -11.93 -11.18 -21.06
N GLU A 13 -12.18 -11.79 -19.91
CA GLU A 13 -13.45 -12.41 -19.55
C GLU A 13 -13.93 -11.88 -18.19
N SER A 14 -15.06 -11.21 -18.16
CA SER A 14 -15.67 -10.81 -16.88
C SER A 14 -16.56 -11.93 -16.32
N GLN A 15 -16.86 -11.83 -15.03
CA GLN A 15 -17.99 -12.57 -14.47
C GLN A 15 -19.30 -12.21 -15.18
N THR A 16 -20.30 -13.11 -15.12
CA THR A 16 -21.62 -12.82 -15.66
C THR A 16 -22.23 -11.61 -14.96
N LEU A 17 -22.66 -10.62 -15.74
CA LEU A 17 -23.28 -9.40 -15.26
C LEU A 17 -24.79 -9.47 -15.41
N ASP A 18 -25.50 -9.12 -14.34
CA ASP A 18 -26.95 -8.90 -14.37
C ASP A 18 -27.24 -7.41 -14.60
N PHE A 19 -27.73 -7.09 -15.80
CA PHE A 19 -28.15 -5.72 -16.12
C PHE A 19 -29.54 -5.45 -15.56
N VAL A 20 -29.64 -4.47 -14.66
CA VAL A 20 -30.93 -4.04 -14.11
C VAL A 20 -31.76 -3.34 -15.17
N TYR A 21 -33.04 -3.70 -15.27
CA TYR A 21 -33.96 -3.11 -16.24
C TYR A 21 -34.16 -1.60 -15.99
N GLU A 22 -34.28 -0.84 -17.07
CA GLU A 22 -34.44 0.64 -17.04
C GLU A 22 -33.25 1.41 -16.44
N THR A 23 -32.03 0.88 -16.56
CA THR A 23 -30.81 1.57 -16.14
C THR A 23 -29.90 1.80 -17.36
N GLU A 24 -29.06 2.83 -17.25
CA GLU A 24 -28.03 3.13 -18.25
C GLU A 24 -26.66 2.65 -17.73
N TYR A 25 -25.95 1.89 -18.55
CA TYR A 25 -24.58 1.46 -18.29
C TYR A 25 -23.65 2.05 -19.34
N VAL A 26 -22.58 2.65 -18.91
CA VAL A 26 -21.44 2.98 -19.75
C VAL A 26 -20.30 2.06 -19.34
N MET A 27 -19.65 1.42 -20.31
CA MET A 27 -18.49 0.57 -20.09
C MET A 27 -17.27 1.24 -20.72
N SER A 28 -16.21 1.41 -19.94
CA SER A 28 -14.93 1.92 -20.39
C SER A 28 -13.87 0.86 -20.18
N LEU A 29 -13.18 0.49 -21.25
CA LEU A 29 -12.02 -0.38 -21.20
C LEU A 29 -10.78 0.47 -20.97
N ARG A 30 -9.94 0.08 -20.03
CA ARG A 30 -8.64 0.69 -19.79
C ARG A 30 -7.58 -0.36 -19.46
N ASP A 31 -6.35 -0.04 -19.72
CA ASP A 31 -5.21 -0.73 -19.15
C ASP A 31 -5.17 -0.48 -17.65
N VAL A 32 -4.67 -1.43 -16.90
CA VAL A 32 -4.36 -1.25 -15.49
C VAL A 32 -3.01 -0.56 -15.40
N SER A 33 -2.95 0.45 -14.54
CA SER A 33 -1.74 1.20 -14.21
C SER A 33 -1.62 1.37 -12.69
N GLY A 34 -0.56 1.99 -12.24
CA GLY A 34 -0.26 2.08 -10.82
C GLY A 34 0.27 0.74 -10.29
N ALA A 35 -0.21 0.28 -9.15
CA ALA A 35 0.29 -0.91 -8.48
C ALA A 35 0.12 -2.21 -9.30
N ILE A 36 -0.98 -2.37 -10.03
CA ILE A 36 -1.22 -3.51 -10.92
C ILE A 36 -0.77 -3.12 -12.32
N GLN A 37 0.34 -3.67 -12.80
CA GLN A 37 1.00 -3.20 -14.02
C GLN A 37 0.57 -3.90 -15.31
N GLU A 38 -0.04 -5.08 -15.25
CA GLU A 38 -0.42 -5.82 -16.44
C GLU A 38 -1.88 -6.28 -16.37
N GLY A 39 -2.62 -6.01 -17.42
CA GLY A 39 -3.99 -6.48 -17.56
C GLY A 39 -4.95 -5.42 -18.06
N LEU A 40 -6.20 -5.86 -18.23
CA LEU A 40 -7.31 -5.03 -18.65
C LEU A 40 -8.36 -4.95 -17.55
N VAL A 41 -8.97 -3.78 -17.43
CA VAL A 41 -10.10 -3.55 -16.54
C VAL A 41 -11.23 -2.91 -17.33
N VAL A 42 -12.46 -3.32 -17.06
CA VAL A 42 -13.66 -2.69 -17.59
C VAL A 42 -14.36 -1.94 -16.47
N ASP A 43 -14.32 -0.63 -16.52
CA ASP A 43 -15.11 0.18 -15.60
C ASP A 43 -16.55 0.23 -16.09
N THR A 44 -17.48 -0.19 -15.24
CA THR A 44 -18.91 -0.06 -15.47
C THR A 44 -19.45 1.14 -14.71
N ILE A 45 -20.06 2.08 -15.41
CA ILE A 45 -20.63 3.28 -14.84
C ILE A 45 -22.15 3.17 -14.90
N LEU A 46 -22.79 3.10 -13.73
CA LEU A 46 -24.23 2.99 -13.60
C LEU A 46 -24.85 4.38 -13.40
N ASN A 47 -25.77 4.75 -14.27
CA ASN A 47 -26.53 6.01 -14.19
C ASN A 47 -25.62 7.25 -13.98
N SER A 48 -24.42 7.24 -14.56
CA SER A 48 -23.41 8.32 -14.49
C SER A 48 -22.92 8.66 -13.07
N SER A 49 -23.01 7.73 -12.12
CA SER A 49 -22.63 8.02 -10.74
C SER A 49 -21.75 6.95 -10.09
N THR A 50 -22.14 5.69 -10.18
CA THR A 50 -21.40 4.60 -9.52
C THR A 50 -20.48 3.93 -10.52
N VAL A 51 -19.19 3.88 -10.22
CA VAL A 51 -18.18 3.18 -11.00
C VAL A 51 -17.82 1.88 -10.30
N THR A 52 -17.88 0.76 -11.03
CA THR A 52 -17.44 -0.55 -10.56
C THR A 52 -16.45 -1.10 -11.57
N ALA A 53 -15.25 -1.39 -11.11
CA ALA A 53 -14.22 -2.04 -11.92
C ALA A 53 -14.50 -3.54 -12.00
N LEU A 54 -14.48 -4.07 -13.22
CA LEU A 54 -14.54 -5.50 -13.49
C LEU A 54 -13.15 -5.96 -13.87
N THR A 55 -12.65 -6.96 -13.15
CA THR A 55 -11.39 -7.62 -13.46
C THR A 55 -11.63 -8.86 -14.29
N ASP A 56 -10.61 -9.35 -14.98
CA ASP A 56 -10.63 -10.65 -15.65
C ASP A 56 -10.85 -11.77 -14.64
N VAL A 57 -11.63 -12.81 -15.01
CA VAL A 57 -11.90 -13.95 -14.14
C VAL A 57 -10.65 -14.79 -13.82
N GLU A 58 -9.63 -14.68 -14.65
CA GLU A 58 -8.33 -15.34 -14.47
C GLU A 58 -7.28 -14.42 -13.84
N ALA A 59 -7.64 -13.14 -13.54
CA ALA A 59 -6.68 -12.21 -12.95
C ALA A 59 -6.15 -12.72 -11.61
N ASP A 60 -4.85 -12.76 -11.49
CA ASP A 60 -4.16 -12.97 -10.24
C ASP A 60 -4.19 -11.70 -9.37
N SER A 61 -3.69 -11.82 -8.17
CA SER A 61 -3.40 -10.71 -7.28
C SER A 61 -1.89 -10.49 -7.25
N GLN A 62 -1.47 -9.40 -6.65
CA GLN A 62 -0.06 -9.18 -6.38
C GLN A 62 0.15 -8.59 -4.99
N TYR A 63 1.36 -8.73 -4.49
CA TYR A 63 1.77 -8.12 -3.24
C TYR A 63 3.21 -7.63 -3.35
N ARG A 64 3.56 -6.68 -2.51
CA ARG A 64 4.93 -6.30 -2.17
C ARG A 64 5.07 -6.15 -0.67
N ILE A 65 6.28 -6.29 -0.16
CA ILE A 65 6.55 -6.28 1.28
C ILE A 65 7.64 -5.28 1.59
N TYR A 66 7.41 -4.50 2.63
CA TYR A 66 8.39 -3.62 3.21
C TYR A 66 8.82 -4.13 4.59
N ASN A 67 10.13 -4.15 4.84
CA ASN A 67 10.70 -4.47 6.15
C ASN A 67 11.12 -3.17 6.85
N SER A 68 10.25 -2.61 7.71
CA SER A 68 10.54 -1.41 8.49
C SER A 68 11.31 -1.70 9.78
N THR A 69 11.77 -2.94 9.99
CA THR A 69 12.53 -3.26 11.18
C THR A 69 13.98 -2.80 11.03
N ASN A 70 14.60 -2.39 12.12
CA ASN A 70 16.02 -2.05 12.19
C ASN A 70 16.90 -3.24 12.64
N LEU A 71 16.50 -4.46 12.30
CA LEU A 71 17.23 -5.68 12.65
C LEU A 71 18.42 -5.88 11.71
N ASP A 72 19.56 -6.30 12.27
CA ASP A 72 20.78 -6.58 11.50
C ASP A 72 20.63 -7.79 10.55
N ALA A 73 19.76 -8.74 10.90
CA ALA A 73 19.54 -9.95 10.12
C ALA A 73 18.38 -9.76 9.13
N GLU A 74 18.54 -10.28 7.92
CA GLU A 74 17.44 -10.38 6.96
C GLU A 74 16.28 -11.21 7.55
N LEU A 75 15.07 -10.74 7.42
CA LEU A 75 13.88 -11.48 7.82
C LEU A 75 13.58 -12.58 6.81
N SER A 76 13.17 -13.75 7.28
CA SER A 76 12.60 -14.79 6.43
C SER A 76 11.08 -14.66 6.44
N VAL A 77 10.52 -14.46 5.25
CA VAL A 77 9.07 -14.29 5.03
C VAL A 77 8.54 -15.49 4.28
N THR A 78 7.44 -16.07 4.75
CA THR A 78 6.76 -17.19 4.11
C THR A 78 5.28 -16.88 3.93
N PHE A 79 4.80 -16.98 2.70
CA PHE A 79 3.40 -16.99 2.33
C PHE A 79 2.94 -18.43 2.14
N GLY A 80 2.15 -18.94 3.08
CA GLY A 80 1.55 -20.26 3.03
C GLY A 80 0.10 -20.19 2.54
N GLY A 81 -0.21 -20.85 1.45
CA GLY A 81 -1.56 -20.92 0.91
C GLY A 81 -2.51 -21.82 1.71
N ASN A 82 -3.80 -21.68 1.48
CA ASN A 82 -4.82 -22.59 2.01
C ASN A 82 -5.07 -23.81 1.11
N THR A 83 -4.42 -23.85 -0.05
CA THR A 83 -4.56 -24.89 -1.08
C THR A 83 -3.30 -25.74 -1.17
N ASP A 84 -3.26 -26.70 -2.07
CA ASP A 84 -2.09 -27.54 -2.34
C ASP A 84 -0.97 -26.80 -3.10
N GLU A 85 -1.03 -25.46 -3.16
CA GLU A 85 0.02 -24.62 -3.72
C GLU A 85 1.23 -24.59 -2.79
N GLU A 86 2.43 -24.60 -3.37
CA GLU A 86 3.67 -24.53 -2.61
C GLU A 86 3.78 -23.19 -1.89
N ASP A 87 4.29 -23.24 -0.65
CA ASP A 87 4.59 -22.02 0.12
C ASP A 87 5.67 -21.20 -0.61
N VAL A 88 5.47 -19.90 -0.71
CA VAL A 88 6.46 -18.96 -1.26
C VAL A 88 7.29 -18.41 -0.11
N SER A 89 8.61 -18.54 -0.18
CA SER A 89 9.52 -18.05 0.86
C SER A 89 10.65 -17.25 0.24
N PHE A 90 11.04 -16.15 0.91
CA PHE A 90 12.16 -15.28 0.53
C PHE A 90 12.71 -14.56 1.76
N THR A 91 13.85 -13.87 1.61
CA THR A 91 14.44 -13.02 2.64
C THR A 91 14.31 -11.55 2.28
N LEU A 92 14.27 -10.67 3.27
CA LEU A 92 14.09 -9.23 3.11
C LEU A 92 14.97 -8.48 4.13
N ALA A 93 15.87 -7.65 3.65
CA ALA A 93 16.74 -6.83 4.50
C ALA A 93 15.95 -5.68 5.17
N ALA A 94 16.50 -5.13 6.24
CA ALA A 94 15.94 -3.94 6.88
C ALA A 94 15.89 -2.75 5.90
N GLY A 95 14.79 -2.02 5.89
CA GLY A 95 14.56 -0.88 4.98
C GLY A 95 14.30 -1.27 3.52
N GLU A 96 14.20 -2.56 3.19
CA GLU A 96 13.96 -3.04 1.84
C GLU A 96 12.46 -3.13 1.53
N LEU A 97 12.05 -2.56 0.39
CA LEU A 97 10.76 -2.80 -0.25
C LEU A 97 10.98 -3.82 -1.38
N SER A 98 10.25 -4.93 -1.36
CA SER A 98 10.32 -5.93 -2.42
C SER A 98 9.66 -5.42 -3.70
N GLU A 99 10.06 -6.01 -4.83
CA GLU A 99 9.29 -5.90 -6.06
C GLU A 99 7.89 -6.52 -5.90
N PHE A 100 6.96 -6.16 -6.79
CA PHE A 100 5.67 -6.83 -6.84
C PHE A 100 5.81 -8.30 -7.25
N SER A 101 5.14 -9.16 -6.49
CA SER A 101 5.06 -10.59 -6.75
C SER A 101 3.61 -10.99 -7.05
N ALA A 102 3.38 -11.56 -8.23
CA ALA A 102 2.08 -12.09 -8.58
C ALA A 102 1.80 -13.38 -7.78
N ILE A 103 0.56 -13.52 -7.34
CA ILE A 103 0.08 -14.70 -6.62
C ILE A 103 -1.40 -14.89 -6.88
N ARG A 104 -1.89 -16.14 -6.89
CA ARG A 104 -3.33 -16.41 -7.01
C ARG A 104 -4.09 -15.71 -5.89
N TYR A 105 -5.25 -15.14 -6.19
CA TYR A 105 -6.11 -14.56 -5.16
C TYR A 105 -6.58 -15.62 -4.14
N GLY A 106 -6.73 -15.22 -2.88
CA GLY A 106 -7.13 -16.14 -1.80
C GLY A 106 -6.69 -15.68 -0.42
N ASP A 107 -6.83 -16.59 0.53
CA ASP A 107 -6.44 -16.36 1.93
C ASP A 107 -5.07 -17.00 2.19
N TYR A 108 -4.11 -16.19 2.62
CA TYR A 108 -2.74 -16.61 2.89
C TYR A 108 -2.40 -16.48 4.36
N ARG A 109 -1.52 -17.36 4.84
CA ARG A 109 -0.92 -17.29 6.18
C ARG A 109 0.51 -16.78 6.03
N VAL A 110 0.75 -15.58 6.50
CA VAL A 110 2.08 -14.99 6.48
C VAL A 110 2.79 -15.28 7.80
N THR A 111 3.98 -15.83 7.68
CA THR A 111 4.89 -16.07 8.80
C THR A 111 6.18 -15.31 8.53
N VAL A 112 6.63 -14.54 9.52
CA VAL A 112 7.89 -13.79 9.45
C VAL A 112 8.77 -14.20 10.62
N THR A 113 10.00 -14.57 10.33
CA THR A 113 10.97 -15.00 11.36
C THR A 113 12.25 -14.21 11.23
N ASP A 114 12.81 -13.86 12.37
CA ASP A 114 14.20 -13.41 12.49
C ASP A 114 15.10 -14.64 12.69
N PRO A 115 15.99 -14.98 11.74
CA PRO A 115 16.91 -16.11 11.88
C PRO A 115 17.87 -15.98 13.05
N SER A 116 18.15 -14.76 13.53
CA SER A 116 18.99 -14.54 14.71
C SER A 116 18.30 -14.89 16.02
N GLY A 117 16.96 -14.92 16.02
CA GLY A 117 16.14 -15.18 17.20
C GLY A 117 16.10 -14.01 18.19
N ALA A 118 16.48 -12.81 17.78
CA ALA A 118 16.46 -11.61 18.62
C ALA A 118 15.04 -11.14 18.95
N VAL A 119 14.09 -11.42 18.05
CA VAL A 119 12.70 -11.02 18.22
C VAL A 119 11.73 -12.19 18.07
N THR A 120 10.53 -12.04 18.62
CA THR A 120 9.46 -13.03 18.49
C THR A 120 8.85 -12.99 17.09
N ALA A 121 8.75 -14.14 16.44
CA ALA A 121 8.22 -14.29 15.10
C ALA A 121 6.73 -13.89 14.98
N LEU A 122 6.35 -13.31 13.86
CA LEU A 122 4.97 -13.23 13.42
C LEU A 122 4.56 -14.59 12.85
N SER A 123 3.52 -15.19 13.40
CA SER A 123 3.07 -16.51 12.97
C SER A 123 1.61 -16.49 12.49
N ASN A 124 1.39 -17.06 11.31
CA ASN A 124 0.05 -17.28 10.75
C ASN A 124 -0.83 -16.01 10.66
N LYS A 125 -0.26 -14.85 10.35
CA LYS A 125 -1.06 -13.65 10.06
C LYS A 125 -1.90 -13.92 8.81
N LEU A 126 -3.22 -13.86 8.95
CA LEU A 126 -4.12 -13.99 7.81
C LEU A 126 -4.05 -12.73 6.95
N ILE A 127 -3.79 -12.92 5.66
CA ILE A 127 -3.83 -11.87 4.64
C ILE A 127 -4.71 -12.38 3.50
N THR A 128 -5.81 -11.68 3.24
CA THR A 128 -6.68 -11.96 2.10
C THR A 128 -6.25 -11.09 0.94
N LEU A 129 -6.03 -11.71 -0.21
CA LEU A 129 -5.79 -11.05 -1.50
C LEU A 129 -7.03 -11.29 -2.37
N ASN A 130 -7.74 -10.23 -2.71
CA ASN A 130 -8.88 -10.33 -3.62
C ASN A 130 -8.38 -10.33 -5.07
N GLN A 131 -9.17 -10.91 -5.97
CA GLN A 131 -8.84 -10.98 -7.39
C GLN A 131 -8.54 -9.60 -7.99
N GLY A 132 -7.43 -9.47 -8.67
CA GLY A 132 -6.96 -8.21 -9.26
C GLY A 132 -6.50 -7.16 -8.24
N GLU A 133 -6.34 -7.53 -6.96
CA GLU A 133 -5.90 -6.64 -5.89
C GLU A 133 -4.38 -6.57 -5.82
N SER A 134 -3.86 -5.38 -5.59
CA SER A 134 -2.47 -5.14 -5.22
C SER A 134 -2.39 -4.75 -3.75
N LYS A 135 -1.57 -5.45 -2.97
CA LYS A 135 -1.50 -5.25 -1.51
C LYS A 135 -0.07 -5.04 -1.03
N ALA A 136 0.12 -3.97 -0.28
CA ALA A 136 1.34 -3.76 0.48
C ALA A 136 1.23 -4.44 1.86
N VAL A 137 2.33 -5.05 2.29
CA VAL A 137 2.50 -5.67 3.60
C VAL A 137 3.71 -5.04 4.27
N LEU A 138 3.53 -4.34 5.37
CA LEU A 138 4.61 -3.66 6.09
C LEU A 138 4.91 -4.41 7.39
N ILE A 139 6.11 -4.95 7.48
CA ILE A 139 6.58 -5.69 8.65
C ILE A 139 7.23 -4.70 9.62
N TYR A 140 6.82 -4.72 10.85
CA TYR A 140 7.34 -3.88 11.91
C TYR A 140 7.75 -4.70 13.15
N ASN A 141 8.54 -4.10 14.04
CA ASN A 141 8.93 -4.68 15.32
C ASN A 141 8.47 -3.76 16.46
N THR A 142 7.64 -4.27 17.34
CA THR A 142 7.21 -3.58 18.55
C THR A 142 7.45 -4.47 19.77
N ASN A 143 8.15 -3.94 20.77
CA ASN A 143 8.47 -4.68 22.00
C ASN A 143 9.11 -6.06 21.76
N ASN A 144 10.00 -6.18 20.78
CA ASN A 144 10.63 -7.42 20.32
C ASN A 144 9.64 -8.47 19.80
N VAL A 145 8.53 -8.05 19.23
CA VAL A 145 7.55 -8.90 18.56
C VAL A 145 7.32 -8.36 17.15
N LEU A 146 7.48 -9.23 16.16
CA LEU A 146 7.19 -8.89 14.77
C LEU A 146 5.68 -8.81 14.56
N GLY A 147 5.24 -7.75 13.88
CA GLY A 147 3.87 -7.54 13.42
C GLY A 147 3.83 -7.23 11.94
N ALA A 148 2.63 -7.17 11.37
CA ALA A 148 2.44 -6.70 10.00
C ALA A 148 1.16 -5.89 9.88
N ALA A 149 1.27 -4.74 9.21
CA ALA A 149 0.16 -3.94 8.73
C ALA A 149 -0.03 -4.17 7.22
N THR A 150 -1.23 -3.96 6.72
CA THR A 150 -1.53 -4.20 5.30
C THR A 150 -2.53 -3.18 4.79
N PHE A 151 -2.37 -2.76 3.55
CA PHE A 151 -3.37 -1.97 2.83
C PHE A 151 -3.40 -2.34 1.35
N VAL A 152 -4.47 -1.93 0.67
CA VAL A 152 -4.64 -2.12 -0.78
C VAL A 152 -4.10 -0.90 -1.49
N GLU A 153 -3.26 -1.12 -2.48
CA GLU A 153 -2.73 -0.06 -3.32
C GLU A 153 -3.67 0.23 -4.49
N SER A 154 -3.67 1.49 -4.93
CA SER A 154 -4.54 1.92 -6.02
C SER A 154 -4.14 1.30 -7.36
N GLY A 155 -5.08 0.73 -8.09
CA GLY A 155 -4.93 0.33 -9.49
C GLY A 155 -5.35 1.42 -10.48
N LEU A 156 -5.58 2.67 -10.01
CA LEU A 156 -5.93 3.80 -10.86
C LEU A 156 -4.68 4.41 -11.50
N PRO A 157 -4.82 5.00 -12.69
CA PRO A 157 -3.73 5.75 -13.33
C PRO A 157 -3.20 6.87 -12.43
N GLN A 158 -1.88 6.97 -12.32
CA GLN A 158 -1.17 7.95 -11.49
C GLN A 158 -0.53 9.08 -12.31
N ALA A 159 -1.03 9.36 -13.53
CA ALA A 159 -0.41 10.29 -14.46
C ALA A 159 -0.36 11.76 -13.96
N TYR A 160 -1.40 12.21 -13.27
CA TYR A 160 -1.53 13.59 -12.78
C TYR A 160 -1.53 13.67 -11.27
N ASP A 161 -2.47 12.97 -10.66
CA ASP A 161 -2.58 12.89 -9.21
C ASP A 161 -1.94 11.60 -8.74
N LYS A 162 -1.31 11.64 -7.58
CA LYS A 162 -0.58 10.53 -6.98
C LYS A 162 -1.36 10.01 -5.78
N THR A 163 -1.56 8.70 -5.71
CA THR A 163 -2.05 8.09 -4.48
C THR A 163 -0.86 7.87 -3.55
N VAL A 164 -0.91 8.48 -2.39
CA VAL A 164 0.09 8.33 -1.33
C VAL A 164 -0.56 7.63 -0.15
N ASN A 165 -0.01 6.49 0.23
CA ASN A 165 -0.47 5.72 1.38
C ASN A 165 0.40 6.07 2.58
N PHE A 166 -0.22 6.57 3.65
CA PHE A 166 0.45 6.90 4.90
C PHE A 166 0.24 5.78 5.90
N ILE A 167 1.27 5.46 6.66
CA ILE A 167 1.19 4.46 7.71
C ILE A 167 2.06 4.86 8.91
N ASN A 168 1.50 4.76 10.10
CA ASN A 168 2.21 4.95 11.35
C ASN A 168 2.72 3.61 11.89
N LEU A 169 4.05 3.44 11.96
CA LEU A 169 4.73 2.26 12.52
C LEU A 169 5.40 2.58 13.89
N VAL A 170 5.04 3.70 14.51
CA VAL A 170 5.49 4.11 15.84
C VAL A 170 4.42 3.82 16.86
N SER A 171 4.73 3.02 17.87
CA SER A 171 3.81 2.61 18.93
C SER A 171 3.98 3.39 20.25
N ASP A 172 4.83 4.42 20.25
CA ASP A 172 5.20 5.16 21.45
C ASP A 172 4.23 6.30 21.78
N PHE A 173 3.36 6.65 20.82
CA PHE A 173 2.37 7.71 20.90
C PHE A 173 0.98 7.17 20.55
N ASP A 174 -0.06 7.87 20.95
CA ASP A 174 -1.45 7.47 20.66
C ASP A 174 -1.72 7.51 19.15
N ASP A 175 -1.28 8.59 18.51
CA ASP A 175 -1.37 8.83 17.06
C ASP A 175 -0.23 9.72 16.55
N VAL A 176 -0.15 9.86 15.23
CA VAL A 176 0.81 10.71 14.52
C VAL A 176 0.09 11.46 13.42
N ASP A 177 0.44 12.73 13.25
CA ASP A 177 0.01 13.57 12.15
C ASP A 177 1.11 13.71 11.09
N PHE A 178 0.71 13.69 9.82
CA PHE A 178 1.58 14.00 8.69
C PHE A 178 1.12 15.27 7.99
N TYR A 179 2.06 16.14 7.69
CA TYR A 179 1.84 17.35 6.89
C TYR A 179 2.69 17.28 5.63
N LEU A 180 2.09 17.65 4.51
CA LEU A 180 2.76 17.76 3.22
C LEU A 180 2.90 19.25 2.86
N VAL A 181 4.09 19.76 3.06
CA VAL A 181 4.38 21.20 3.02
C VAL A 181 5.12 21.54 1.73
N ARG A 182 4.55 22.43 0.92
CA ARG A 182 5.24 23.00 -0.26
C ARG A 182 6.22 24.11 0.15
N ASN A 183 7.06 24.55 -0.79
CA ASN A 183 8.07 25.57 -0.54
C ASN A 183 7.54 26.91 0.01
N ASP A 184 6.30 27.24 -0.25
CA ASP A 184 5.63 28.50 0.12
C ASP A 184 4.63 28.32 1.27
N GLU A 185 4.61 27.15 1.89
CA GLU A 185 3.72 26.79 2.98
C GLU A 185 4.48 26.54 4.29
N THR A 186 3.73 26.41 5.36
CA THR A 186 4.15 25.94 6.68
C THR A 186 3.18 24.87 7.15
N ILE A 187 3.45 24.20 8.26
CA ILE A 187 2.50 23.25 8.88
C ILE A 187 1.10 23.87 9.02
N ASP A 188 1.04 25.13 9.49
CA ASP A 188 -0.24 25.84 9.72
C ASP A 188 -1.01 26.17 8.42
N THR A 189 -0.35 26.12 7.27
CA THR A 189 -0.92 26.49 5.96
C THR A 189 -0.87 25.36 4.94
N ALA A 190 -0.39 24.21 5.33
CA ALA A 190 -0.36 23.01 4.47
C ALA A 190 -1.76 22.68 3.96
N GLU A 191 -1.87 22.47 2.66
CA GLU A 191 -3.15 22.13 2.03
C GLU A 191 -3.50 20.65 2.23
N TYR A 192 -2.48 19.81 2.42
CA TYR A 192 -2.64 18.35 2.56
C TYR A 192 -2.04 17.90 3.89
N ASP A 193 -2.84 17.15 4.64
CA ASP A 193 -2.45 16.58 5.91
C ASP A 193 -3.21 15.26 6.18
N VAL A 194 -2.62 14.43 7.00
CA VAL A 194 -3.23 13.24 7.59
C VAL A 194 -3.16 13.39 9.08
N GLN A 195 -4.28 13.36 9.76
CA GLN A 195 -4.36 13.57 11.19
C GLN A 195 -4.83 12.33 11.94
N ASN A 196 -4.35 12.19 13.17
CA ASN A 196 -4.75 11.15 14.12
C ASN A 196 -4.57 9.71 13.58
N LEU A 197 -3.43 9.44 12.92
CA LEU A 197 -3.13 8.10 12.41
C LEU A 197 -2.59 7.21 13.53
N GLU A 198 -3.39 6.24 13.98
CA GLU A 198 -3.03 5.31 15.06
C GLU A 198 -1.92 4.34 14.63
N PHE A 199 -1.26 3.69 15.62
CA PHE A 199 -0.23 2.70 15.35
C PHE A 199 -0.73 1.53 14.48
N ALA A 200 0.02 1.19 13.44
CA ALA A 200 -0.26 0.17 12.43
C ALA A 200 -1.54 0.43 11.61
N GLU A 201 -2.10 1.63 11.70
CA GLU A 201 -3.17 2.12 10.83
C GLU A 201 -2.59 2.73 9.55
N SER A 202 -3.35 2.65 8.48
CA SER A 202 -3.00 3.26 7.19
C SER A 202 -4.17 4.03 6.62
N THR A 203 -3.85 5.12 5.94
CA THR A 203 -4.80 5.92 5.15
C THR A 203 -4.16 6.32 3.84
N SER A 204 -4.96 6.80 2.89
CA SER A 204 -4.45 7.27 1.61
C SER A 204 -4.97 8.65 1.27
N GLU A 205 -4.08 9.49 0.74
CA GLU A 205 -4.39 10.80 0.19
C GLU A 205 -4.07 10.84 -1.30
N VAL A 206 -4.80 11.67 -2.03
CA VAL A 206 -4.56 11.91 -3.45
C VAL A 206 -3.97 13.30 -3.61
N LEU A 207 -2.70 13.34 -4.02
CA LEU A 207 -1.92 14.56 -4.14
C LEU A 207 -1.68 14.92 -5.59
N PRO A 208 -1.73 16.21 -5.97
CA PRO A 208 -1.17 16.65 -7.24
C PRO A 208 0.30 16.28 -7.37
N SER A 209 0.74 15.98 -8.60
CA SER A 209 2.15 15.77 -8.89
C SER A 209 2.95 17.05 -8.65
N ASP A 210 3.66 17.10 -7.51
CA ASP A 210 4.43 18.26 -7.06
C ASP A 210 5.54 17.84 -6.08
N TYR A 211 6.22 18.82 -5.50
CA TYR A 211 7.27 18.63 -4.51
C TYR A 211 6.77 19.03 -3.12
N TYR A 212 6.92 18.11 -2.17
CA TYR A 212 6.49 18.30 -0.78
C TYR A 212 7.62 17.94 0.18
N GLU A 213 7.71 18.65 1.26
CA GLU A 213 8.39 18.20 2.47
C GLU A 213 7.36 17.47 3.32
N VAL A 214 7.63 16.23 3.69
CA VAL A 214 6.77 15.46 4.60
C VAL A 214 7.26 15.67 6.01
N ILE A 215 6.36 16.07 6.90
CA ILE A 215 6.65 16.33 8.32
C ILE A 215 5.74 15.44 9.15
N ALA A 216 6.31 14.66 10.08
CA ALA A 216 5.56 13.87 11.03
C ALA A 216 5.69 14.47 12.43
N VAL A 217 4.57 14.63 13.11
CA VAL A 217 4.49 15.14 14.49
C VAL A 217 3.54 14.28 15.32
N TYR A 218 3.66 14.38 16.65
CA TYR A 218 2.62 13.90 17.58
C TYR A 218 2.25 15.06 18.53
N GLU A 219 1.10 14.96 19.17
CA GLU A 219 0.71 15.89 20.23
C GLU A 219 1.11 15.34 21.61
N ASP A 220 1.77 16.17 22.41
CA ASP A 220 2.13 15.82 23.79
C ASP A 220 0.95 16.05 24.77
N ASP A 221 1.13 15.71 26.04
CA ASP A 221 0.13 15.88 27.10
C ASP A 221 -0.35 17.35 27.31
N ASN A 222 0.33 18.33 26.71
CA ASN A 222 -0.03 19.75 26.76
C ASN A 222 -0.69 20.24 25.47
N GLU A 223 -1.03 19.35 24.55
CA GLU A 223 -1.54 19.67 23.22
C GLU A 223 -0.51 20.47 22.37
N GLU A 224 0.80 20.26 22.62
CA GLU A 224 1.87 20.86 21.82
C GLU A 224 2.39 19.86 20.77
N GLN A 225 2.52 20.32 19.53
CA GLN A 225 3.08 19.49 18.46
C GLN A 225 4.57 19.29 18.63
N VAL A 226 4.99 18.04 18.63
CA VAL A 226 6.40 17.64 18.77
C VAL A 226 6.84 16.94 17.48
N LEU A 227 7.94 17.43 16.89
CA LEU A 227 8.50 16.90 15.67
C LEU A 227 9.10 15.52 15.88
N LEU A 228 8.65 14.53 15.10
CA LEU A 228 9.29 13.22 14.99
C LEU A 228 10.39 13.24 13.94
N ASP A 229 10.05 13.61 12.72
CA ASP A 229 10.99 13.71 11.60
C ASP A 229 10.43 14.61 10.49
N ARG A 230 11.32 15.01 9.58
CA ARG A 230 10.98 15.76 8.37
C ARG A 230 11.89 15.38 7.21
N THR A 231 11.33 15.16 6.05
CA THR A 231 12.10 14.84 4.85
C THR A 231 12.75 16.10 4.26
N ALA A 232 13.75 15.93 3.39
CA ALA A 232 14.03 16.96 2.40
C ALA A 232 12.84 17.07 1.43
N LEU A 233 12.80 18.17 0.66
CA LEU A 233 11.80 18.34 -0.39
C LEU A 233 11.86 17.16 -1.37
N PHE A 234 10.78 16.39 -1.47
CA PHE A 234 10.65 15.18 -2.29
C PHE A 234 9.61 15.40 -3.39
N GLY A 235 9.89 14.88 -4.60
CA GLY A 235 8.98 14.97 -5.75
C GLY A 235 8.08 13.73 -5.86
N PHE A 236 6.79 13.90 -5.63
CA PHE A 236 5.79 12.86 -5.94
C PHE A 236 5.41 12.97 -7.42
N THR A 237 6.30 12.53 -8.32
CA THR A 237 6.19 12.76 -9.76
C THR A 237 6.09 11.50 -10.61
N GLU A 238 6.53 10.36 -10.11
CA GLU A 238 6.49 9.09 -10.85
C GLU A 238 5.06 8.53 -10.90
N GLU A 239 4.75 7.72 -11.92
CA GLU A 239 3.44 7.06 -12.07
C GLU A 239 3.31 5.81 -11.19
N GLU A 240 3.65 5.95 -9.91
CA GLU A 240 3.70 4.86 -8.93
C GLU A 240 2.80 5.16 -7.72
N ASN A 241 2.45 4.14 -6.97
CA ASN A 241 1.85 4.31 -5.65
C ASN A 241 2.96 4.56 -4.63
N TYR A 242 2.86 5.67 -3.93
CA TYR A 242 3.80 6.01 -2.87
C TYR A 242 3.34 5.44 -1.53
N ILE A 243 4.32 5.05 -0.73
CA ILE A 243 4.12 4.65 0.66
C ILE A 243 4.98 5.57 1.52
N VAL A 244 4.36 6.27 2.45
CA VAL A 244 5.04 7.12 3.43
C VAL A 244 4.88 6.49 4.80
N THR A 245 5.99 6.11 5.42
CA THR A 245 5.98 5.57 6.79
C THR A 245 6.63 6.57 7.74
N VAL A 246 6.23 6.54 9.02
CA VAL A 246 7.06 6.98 10.12
C VAL A 246 7.39 5.75 10.98
N GLU A 247 8.65 5.56 11.29
CA GLU A 247 9.14 4.34 11.93
C GLU A 247 10.29 4.61 12.90
N PRO A 248 10.52 3.74 13.91
CA PRO A 248 11.66 3.88 14.81
C PRO A 248 12.98 3.74 14.06
N ALA A 249 13.91 4.65 14.31
CA ALA A 249 15.22 4.68 13.65
C ALA A 249 16.33 5.18 14.58
N ASP A 250 17.59 4.93 14.21
CA ASP A 250 18.76 5.46 14.94
C ASP A 250 19.09 6.90 14.50
N THR A 251 18.13 7.80 14.71
CA THR A 251 18.22 9.24 14.47
C THR A 251 18.22 10.02 15.78
N PRO A 252 18.54 11.33 15.78
CA PRO A 252 18.49 12.13 17.02
C PRO A 252 17.11 12.20 17.67
N THR A 253 16.03 12.07 16.92
CA THR A 253 14.66 12.01 17.43
C THR A 253 14.23 10.60 17.81
N GLY A 254 14.91 9.57 17.28
CA GLY A 254 14.55 8.16 17.41
C GLY A 254 13.61 7.64 16.33
N TYR A 255 13.26 8.50 15.36
CA TYR A 255 12.28 8.19 14.30
C TYR A 255 12.74 8.69 12.95
N GLU A 256 12.25 8.09 11.87
CA GLU A 256 12.47 8.56 10.50
C GLU A 256 11.21 8.40 9.65
N ILE A 257 11.12 9.22 8.62
CA ILE A 257 10.12 9.10 7.56
C ILE A 257 10.77 8.43 6.36
N SER A 258 10.21 7.29 5.93
CA SER A 258 10.58 6.63 4.69
C SER A 258 9.55 6.91 3.61
N VAL A 259 10.01 7.29 2.41
CA VAL A 259 9.18 7.45 1.21
C VAL A 259 9.57 6.38 0.21
N LEU A 260 8.64 5.47 -0.07
CA LEU A 260 8.84 4.26 -0.87
C LEU A 260 7.92 4.30 -2.11
N TYR A 261 8.34 3.72 -3.24
CA TYR A 261 7.54 3.63 -4.48
C TYR A 261 8.08 2.57 -5.45
#